data_b3cb2d967a09d8cca790be558da23717
#
_entry.id   b3cb2d967a09d8cca790be558da23717
#
_cell.length_a   1.000
_cell.length_b   1.000
_cell.length_c   1.000
_cell.angle_alpha   90.00
_cell.angle_beta   90.00
_cell.angle_gamma   90.00
#
_symmetry.space_group_name_H-M   'P 1'
#
loop_
_entity.id
_entity.type
_entity.pdbx_description
1 polymer ?
#
loop_
_entity_poly.entity_id
_entity_poly.type
_entity_poly.pdbx_seq_one_letter_code
_entity_poly.pdbx_strand_id
1 'polypeptide(L)'
;PELNGANARAAWADYAEVMLCDSAEAMAQVADSYAPEHLHVQAADLDWWLQRLQSYGSLFLGEETTVAYGDKCSGPNHVLPTSGAGRYTGGLSVHKFMKTVTWQRATRAASRELALATARISRMEGMEGHARTADARLAKFYPGENFDLSPADDVA
;
A
#
# COMPACT_ATOMS: atom_id res chain seq x y z
N PRO A 1 -10.79 -13.13 -41.65
CA PRO A 1 -9.61 -13.82 -41.14
C PRO A 1 -9.43 -13.45 -39.68
N GLU A 2 -9.36 -14.46 -38.82
CA GLU A 2 -9.11 -14.26 -37.39
C GLU A 2 -7.65 -13.80 -37.19
N LEU A 3 -7.46 -12.55 -36.83
CA LEU A 3 -6.16 -12.04 -36.43
C LEU A 3 -5.68 -12.79 -35.19
N ASN A 4 -4.53 -13.46 -35.27
CA ASN A 4 -3.93 -14.20 -34.18
C ASN A 4 -4.78 -15.36 -33.60
N GLY A 5 -5.76 -15.87 -34.32
CA GLY A 5 -6.65 -16.92 -33.80
C GLY A 5 -5.93 -18.19 -33.34
N ALA A 6 -4.82 -18.57 -33.96
CA ALA A 6 -4.02 -19.72 -33.53
C ALA A 6 -3.40 -19.49 -32.16
N ASN A 7 -2.80 -18.32 -31.91
CA ASN A 7 -2.18 -17.97 -30.63
C ASN A 7 -3.25 -17.85 -29.52
N ALA A 8 -4.38 -17.24 -29.83
CA ALA A 8 -5.49 -17.10 -28.85
C ALA A 8 -6.05 -18.48 -28.44
N ARG A 9 -6.20 -19.41 -29.39
CA ARG A 9 -6.65 -20.77 -29.08
C ARG A 9 -5.63 -21.56 -28.24
N ALA A 10 -4.35 -21.42 -28.55
CA ALA A 10 -3.30 -22.05 -27.75
C ALA A 10 -3.27 -21.49 -26.32
N ALA A 11 -3.29 -20.18 -26.16
CA ALA A 11 -3.34 -19.54 -24.85
C ALA A 11 -4.58 -19.94 -24.04
N TRP A 12 -5.73 -20.02 -24.69
CA TRP A 12 -6.95 -20.51 -24.04
C TRP A 12 -6.84 -21.97 -23.59
N ALA A 13 -6.30 -22.83 -24.43
CA ALA A 13 -6.15 -24.24 -24.11
C ALA A 13 -5.15 -24.50 -22.99
N ASP A 14 -4.06 -23.71 -22.94
CA ASP A 14 -2.95 -23.96 -22.04
C ASP A 14 -3.09 -23.24 -20.69
N TYR A 15 -3.79 -22.09 -20.63
CA TYR A 15 -3.77 -21.22 -19.46
C TYR A 15 -5.14 -20.73 -18.98
N ALA A 16 -6.23 -20.93 -19.75
CA ALA A 16 -7.53 -20.43 -19.31
C ALA A 16 -8.13 -21.26 -18.18
N GLU A 17 -8.68 -20.57 -17.20
CA GLU A 17 -9.45 -21.16 -16.11
C GLU A 17 -10.84 -20.50 -16.06
N VAL A 18 -11.86 -21.32 -15.77
CA VAL A 18 -13.23 -20.86 -15.54
C VAL A 18 -13.65 -21.24 -14.14
N MET A 19 -13.86 -20.25 -13.28
CA MET A 19 -14.27 -20.46 -11.90
C MET A 19 -15.69 -20.00 -11.66
N LEU A 20 -16.53 -20.92 -11.19
CA LEU A 20 -17.87 -20.60 -10.73
C LEU A 20 -17.84 -20.30 -9.23
N CYS A 21 -18.40 -19.18 -8.84
CA CYS A 21 -18.50 -18.74 -7.45
C CYS A 21 -19.94 -18.61 -7.03
N ASP A 22 -20.25 -18.92 -5.78
CA ASP A 22 -21.62 -18.90 -5.24
C ASP A 22 -22.11 -17.47 -4.92
N SER A 23 -21.20 -16.50 -4.83
CA SER A 23 -21.53 -15.10 -4.54
C SER A 23 -20.55 -14.12 -5.19
N ALA A 24 -20.95 -12.86 -5.28
CA ALA A 24 -20.09 -11.77 -5.74
C ALA A 24 -18.88 -11.57 -4.80
N GLU A 25 -19.07 -11.73 -3.50
CA GLU A 25 -18.00 -11.66 -2.50
C GLU A 25 -16.93 -12.74 -2.71
N ALA A 26 -17.36 -13.99 -2.95
CA ALA A 26 -16.45 -15.09 -3.25
C ALA A 26 -15.70 -14.82 -4.56
N MET A 27 -16.38 -14.31 -5.58
CA MET A 27 -15.77 -13.94 -6.86
C MET A 27 -14.71 -12.83 -6.69
N ALA A 28 -15.00 -11.79 -5.89
CA ALA A 28 -14.04 -10.73 -5.60
C ALA A 28 -12.80 -11.26 -4.85
N GLN A 29 -12.98 -12.16 -3.88
CA GLN A 29 -11.88 -12.79 -3.16
C GLN A 29 -11.00 -13.63 -4.10
N VAL A 30 -11.60 -14.38 -5.01
CA VAL A 30 -10.87 -15.14 -6.03
C VAL A 30 -10.08 -14.19 -6.94
N ALA A 31 -10.71 -13.14 -7.47
CA ALA A 31 -10.03 -12.15 -8.31
C ALA A 31 -8.84 -11.51 -7.61
N ASP A 32 -9.00 -11.07 -6.36
CA ASP A 32 -7.91 -10.50 -5.54
C ASP A 32 -6.79 -11.53 -5.25
N SER A 33 -7.13 -12.81 -5.11
CA SER A 33 -6.14 -13.86 -4.90
C SER A 33 -5.22 -14.07 -6.11
N TYR A 34 -5.72 -13.86 -7.32
CA TYR A 34 -4.93 -13.89 -8.56
C TYR A 34 -4.10 -12.62 -8.75
N ALA A 35 -4.59 -11.48 -8.28
CA ALA A 35 -3.96 -10.17 -8.48
C ALA A 35 -3.52 -9.94 -9.93
N PRO A 36 -4.47 -10.00 -10.89
CA PRO A 36 -4.14 -10.00 -12.30
C PRO A 36 -3.58 -8.65 -12.75
N GLU A 37 -2.81 -8.68 -13.83
CA GLU A 37 -2.34 -7.48 -14.50
C GLU A 37 -3.51 -6.63 -14.99
N HIS A 38 -4.46 -7.25 -15.68
CA HIS A 38 -5.68 -6.64 -16.18
C HIS A 38 -6.89 -7.35 -15.58
N LEU A 39 -7.74 -6.61 -14.91
CA LEU A 39 -8.99 -7.10 -14.35
C LEU A 39 -10.16 -6.39 -15.02
N HIS A 40 -10.99 -7.13 -15.76
CA HIS A 40 -12.18 -6.57 -16.41
C HIS A 40 -13.44 -7.11 -15.76
N VAL A 41 -14.30 -6.23 -15.26
CA VAL A 41 -15.56 -6.57 -14.59
C VAL A 41 -16.73 -6.24 -15.50
N GLN A 42 -17.54 -7.26 -15.79
CA GLN A 42 -18.79 -7.14 -16.52
C GLN A 42 -19.94 -7.51 -15.55
N ALA A 43 -20.54 -6.53 -14.91
CA ALA A 43 -21.54 -6.72 -13.87
C ALA A 43 -22.53 -5.55 -13.83
N ALA A 44 -23.66 -5.73 -13.18
CA ALA A 44 -24.70 -4.68 -13.09
C ALA A 44 -24.31 -3.54 -12.13
N ASP A 45 -23.64 -3.85 -11.00
CA ASP A 45 -23.23 -2.86 -10.00
C ASP A 45 -21.71 -2.68 -10.05
N LEU A 46 -21.23 -1.83 -10.93
CA LEU A 46 -19.80 -1.57 -11.11
C LEU A 46 -19.19 -0.81 -9.93
N ASP A 47 -19.97 0.01 -9.23
CA ASP A 47 -19.50 0.77 -8.07
C ASP A 47 -19.21 -0.15 -6.88
N TRP A 48 -20.01 -1.19 -6.70
CA TRP A 48 -19.73 -2.22 -5.69
C TRP A 48 -18.38 -2.92 -5.95
N TRP A 49 -18.10 -3.29 -7.20
CA TRP A 49 -16.86 -3.92 -7.59
C TRP A 49 -15.66 -2.99 -7.42
N LEU A 50 -15.78 -1.71 -7.79
CA LEU A 50 -14.75 -0.70 -7.62
C LEU A 50 -14.33 -0.55 -6.15
N GLN A 51 -15.28 -0.62 -5.22
CA GLN A 51 -15.02 -0.48 -3.80
C GLN A 51 -14.47 -1.76 -3.15
N ARG A 52 -14.70 -2.92 -3.78
CA ARG A 52 -14.38 -4.21 -3.19
C ARG A 52 -13.03 -4.78 -3.63
N LEU A 53 -12.70 -4.63 -4.90
CA LEU A 53 -11.47 -5.15 -5.47
C LEU A 53 -10.25 -4.33 -5.05
N GLN A 54 -9.14 -5.01 -4.71
CA GLN A 54 -7.95 -4.38 -4.16
C GLN A 54 -6.65 -4.78 -4.85
N SER A 55 -6.62 -5.95 -5.49
CA SER A 55 -5.40 -6.56 -6.01
C SER A 55 -5.45 -6.69 -7.53
N TYR A 56 -5.01 -5.66 -8.24
CA TYR A 56 -4.96 -5.65 -9.71
C TYR A 56 -3.91 -4.65 -10.22
N GLY A 57 -3.46 -4.82 -11.44
CA GLY A 57 -2.63 -3.82 -12.10
C GLY A 57 -3.47 -2.68 -12.65
N SER A 58 -4.49 -3.00 -13.45
CA SER A 58 -5.50 -2.04 -13.93
C SER A 58 -6.88 -2.68 -13.94
N LEU A 59 -7.89 -1.93 -13.47
CA LEU A 59 -9.28 -2.34 -13.40
C LEU A 59 -10.09 -1.65 -14.48
N PHE A 60 -10.84 -2.46 -15.24
CA PHE A 60 -11.75 -2.02 -16.30
C PHE A 60 -13.17 -2.38 -15.90
N LEU A 61 -14.05 -1.39 -15.89
CA LEU A 61 -15.42 -1.53 -15.38
C LEU A 61 -16.44 -1.34 -16.51
N GLY A 62 -17.23 -2.37 -16.77
CA GLY A 62 -18.32 -2.33 -17.76
C GLY A 62 -17.88 -2.58 -19.19
N GLU A 63 -18.86 -2.57 -20.08
CA GLU A 63 -18.67 -2.85 -21.50
C GLU A 63 -18.18 -1.62 -22.31
N GLU A 64 -18.30 -0.43 -21.73
CA GLU A 64 -17.87 0.82 -22.38
C GLU A 64 -16.34 1.05 -22.30
N THR A 65 -15.61 0.18 -21.59
CA THR A 65 -14.15 0.23 -21.51
C THR A 65 -13.53 -1.08 -22.00
N THR A 66 -12.23 -1.02 -22.26
CA THR A 66 -11.45 -2.19 -22.66
C THR A 66 -9.98 -2.01 -22.34
N VAL A 67 -9.23 -3.11 -22.18
CA VAL A 67 -7.78 -3.13 -21.99
C VAL A 67 -7.07 -2.28 -23.05
N ALA A 68 -7.51 -2.36 -24.31
CA ALA A 68 -6.91 -1.58 -25.41
C ALA A 68 -6.98 -0.07 -25.20
N TYR A 69 -7.99 0.44 -24.51
CA TYR A 69 -8.07 1.87 -24.16
C TYR A 69 -7.02 2.25 -23.13
N GLY A 70 -6.84 1.41 -22.11
CA GLY A 70 -5.82 1.59 -21.10
C GLY A 70 -4.40 1.59 -21.69
N ASP A 71 -4.15 0.71 -22.65
CA ASP A 71 -2.86 0.60 -23.33
C ASP A 71 -2.54 1.79 -24.26
N LYS A 72 -3.53 2.53 -24.71
CA LYS A 72 -3.33 3.53 -25.78
C LYS A 72 -3.68 4.96 -25.40
N CYS A 73 -4.91 5.23 -24.95
CA CYS A 73 -5.40 6.61 -24.97
C CYS A 73 -6.28 7.03 -23.78
N SER A 74 -6.61 6.14 -22.84
CA SER A 74 -7.44 6.52 -21.70
C SER A 74 -6.68 7.20 -20.55
N GLY A 75 -5.35 7.35 -20.67
CA GLY A 75 -4.54 8.15 -19.78
C GLY A 75 -3.71 7.39 -18.74
N PRO A 76 -4.15 6.26 -18.14
CA PRO A 76 -3.31 5.50 -17.23
C PRO A 76 -2.08 4.91 -17.92
N ASN A 77 -1.07 4.57 -17.11
CA ASN A 77 0.08 3.86 -17.64
C ASN A 77 -0.30 2.43 -18.05
N HIS A 78 0.39 1.88 -19.05
CA HIS A 78 0.22 0.50 -19.51
C HIS A 78 1.36 -0.43 -19.06
N VAL A 79 2.32 0.06 -18.29
CA VAL A 79 3.39 -0.76 -17.69
C VAL A 79 2.91 -1.26 -16.35
N LEU A 80 2.15 -2.33 -16.40
CA LEU A 80 1.39 -2.87 -15.27
C LEU A 80 2.15 -4.01 -14.58
N PRO A 81 1.81 -4.31 -13.31
CA PRO A 81 2.45 -5.38 -12.57
C PRO A 81 1.97 -6.75 -13.04
N THR A 82 2.91 -7.66 -13.29
CA THR A 82 2.67 -9.07 -13.63
C THR A 82 2.93 -9.99 -12.45
N SER A 83 2.64 -11.28 -12.61
CA SER A 83 3.00 -12.32 -11.62
C SER A 83 2.49 -12.05 -10.21
N GLY A 84 1.29 -11.51 -10.08
CA GLY A 84 0.65 -11.23 -8.80
C GLY A 84 1.19 -9.99 -8.07
N ALA A 85 2.06 -9.19 -8.68
CA ALA A 85 2.58 -7.96 -8.09
C ALA A 85 1.50 -6.88 -7.92
N GLY A 86 0.32 -7.04 -8.52
CA GLY A 86 -0.88 -6.21 -8.29
C GLY A 86 -1.31 -6.12 -6.82
N ARG A 87 -0.83 -7.02 -5.94
CA ARG A 87 -1.06 -6.99 -4.49
C ARG A 87 -0.38 -5.81 -3.78
N TYR A 88 0.69 -5.25 -4.34
CA TYR A 88 1.49 -4.22 -3.67
C TYR A 88 1.94 -3.08 -4.57
N THR A 89 1.65 -3.11 -5.86
CA THR A 89 2.00 -2.02 -6.79
C THR A 89 1.00 -1.95 -7.95
N GLY A 90 0.71 -0.75 -8.42
CA GLY A 90 -0.07 -0.50 -9.64
C GLY A 90 0.81 -0.36 -10.90
N GLY A 91 2.11 -0.70 -10.84
CA GLY A 91 3.03 -0.56 -11.95
C GLY A 91 3.73 0.80 -12.02
N LEU A 92 4.06 1.26 -13.23
CA LEU A 92 4.75 2.51 -13.44
C LEU A 92 3.85 3.71 -13.10
N SER A 93 4.39 4.66 -12.36
CA SER A 93 3.70 5.92 -12.05
C SER A 93 4.71 7.04 -11.83
N VAL A 94 4.25 8.28 -11.83
CA VAL A 94 5.09 9.46 -11.53
C VAL A 94 5.78 9.32 -10.17
N HIS A 95 5.13 8.70 -9.19
CA HIS A 95 5.69 8.48 -7.87
C HIS A 95 6.95 7.60 -7.86
N LYS A 96 7.16 6.76 -8.88
CA LYS A 96 8.39 5.95 -9.01
C LYS A 96 9.63 6.79 -9.30
N PHE A 97 9.45 7.99 -9.83
CA PHE A 97 10.50 8.95 -10.11
C PHE A 97 10.65 10.04 -9.05
N MET A 98 9.82 10.00 -8.01
CA MET A 98 9.85 10.94 -6.90
C MET A 98 10.53 10.32 -5.69
N LYS A 99 11.40 11.09 -5.04
CA LYS A 99 11.99 10.73 -3.76
C LYS A 99 11.17 11.33 -2.63
N THR A 100 10.59 10.50 -1.80
CA THR A 100 9.96 10.95 -0.55
C THR A 100 11.05 11.16 0.50
N VAL A 101 11.10 12.34 1.06
CA VAL A 101 11.99 12.69 2.18
C VAL A 101 11.15 13.22 3.34
N THR A 102 11.64 12.99 4.56
CA THR A 102 11.02 13.52 5.78
C THR A 102 11.91 14.59 6.39
N TRP A 103 11.30 15.55 7.06
CA TRP A 103 11.98 16.54 7.87
C TRP A 103 11.21 16.74 9.18
N GLN A 104 11.93 17.14 10.23
CA GLN A 104 11.34 17.36 11.54
C GLN A 104 11.86 18.68 12.13
N ARG A 105 10.96 19.43 12.72
CA ARG A 105 11.27 20.63 13.51
C ARG A 105 10.31 20.67 14.69
N ALA A 106 10.84 20.64 15.91
CA ALA A 106 10.05 20.74 17.12
C ALA A 106 10.15 22.16 17.73
N THR A 107 9.05 22.65 18.30
CA THR A 107 9.09 23.76 19.23
C THR A 107 9.69 23.32 20.56
N ARG A 108 10.12 24.26 21.42
CA ARG A 108 10.61 23.92 22.76
C ARG A 108 9.57 23.14 23.57
N ALA A 109 8.31 23.57 23.56
CA ALA A 109 7.23 22.87 24.26
C ALA A 109 7.02 21.46 23.74
N ALA A 110 6.94 21.26 22.43
CA ALA A 110 6.81 19.92 21.84
C ALA A 110 8.04 19.05 22.14
N SER A 111 9.25 19.63 22.13
CA SER A 111 10.48 18.91 22.47
C SER A 111 10.49 18.38 23.90
N ARG A 112 9.82 19.04 24.86
CA ARG A 112 9.69 18.54 26.23
C ARG A 112 8.93 17.20 26.26
N GLU A 113 7.74 17.19 25.70
CA GLU A 113 6.90 15.97 25.69
C GLU A 113 7.55 14.83 24.89
N LEU A 114 8.10 15.16 23.73
CA LEU A 114 8.85 14.19 22.91
C LEU A 114 10.07 13.62 23.66
N ALA A 115 10.81 14.44 24.38
CA ALA A 115 11.99 13.98 25.12
C ALA A 115 11.60 13.04 26.29
N LEU A 116 10.55 13.36 27.03
CA LEU A 116 10.04 12.48 28.10
C LEU A 116 9.64 11.11 27.56
N ALA A 117 8.83 11.09 26.50
CA ALA A 117 8.41 9.84 25.87
C ALA A 117 9.59 9.06 25.29
N THR A 118 10.50 9.75 24.58
CA THR A 118 11.68 9.14 23.97
C THR A 118 12.59 8.52 25.01
N ALA A 119 12.87 9.21 26.13
CA ALA A 119 13.74 8.70 27.19
C ALA A 119 13.19 7.39 27.78
N ARG A 120 11.89 7.33 28.06
CA ARG A 120 11.21 6.15 28.61
C ARG A 120 11.19 4.98 27.64
N ILE A 121 10.71 5.19 26.42
CA ILE A 121 10.64 4.16 25.39
C ILE A 121 12.04 3.60 25.09
N SER A 122 13.04 4.48 24.93
CA SER A 122 14.40 4.06 24.63
C SER A 122 15.01 3.19 25.75
N ARG A 123 14.69 3.47 27.02
CA ARG A 123 15.14 2.63 28.14
C ARG A 123 14.43 1.29 28.19
N MET A 124 13.13 1.25 27.90
CA MET A 124 12.38 -0.01 27.75
C MET A 124 12.98 -0.91 26.66
N GLU A 125 13.47 -0.30 25.57
CA GLU A 125 14.13 -1.00 24.47
C GLU A 125 15.61 -1.28 24.70
N GLY A 126 16.20 -0.87 25.84
CA GLY A 126 17.63 -0.99 26.10
C GLY A 126 18.52 -0.03 25.29
N MET A 127 17.93 1.00 24.67
CA MET A 127 18.62 1.97 23.81
C MET A 127 19.10 3.20 24.59
N GLU A 128 19.97 3.02 25.58
CA GLU A 128 20.41 4.08 26.48
C GLU A 128 21.04 5.29 25.75
N GLY A 129 21.74 5.07 24.64
CA GLY A 129 22.28 6.16 23.82
C GLY A 129 21.19 7.11 23.30
N HIS A 130 20.04 6.59 22.89
CA HIS A 130 18.87 7.39 22.47
C HIS A 130 18.25 8.11 23.68
N ALA A 131 18.09 7.42 24.80
CA ALA A 131 17.57 8.00 26.03
C ALA A 131 18.38 9.23 26.46
N ARG A 132 19.70 9.13 26.49
CA ARG A 132 20.60 10.24 26.87
C ARG A 132 20.51 11.44 25.95
N THR A 133 20.17 11.25 24.67
CA THR A 133 19.95 12.40 23.79
C THR A 133 18.69 13.18 24.15
N ALA A 134 17.67 12.50 24.65
CA ALA A 134 16.45 13.11 25.19
C ALA A 134 16.73 13.81 26.53
N ASP A 135 17.41 13.14 27.46
CA ASP A 135 17.81 13.69 28.75
C ASP A 135 18.60 15.00 28.59
N ALA A 136 19.55 15.03 27.66
CA ALA A 136 20.36 16.22 27.39
C ALA A 136 19.51 17.42 26.94
N ARG A 137 18.42 17.20 26.23
CA ARG A 137 17.49 18.26 25.82
C ARG A 137 16.65 18.77 26.98
N LEU A 138 16.17 17.86 27.83
CA LEU A 138 15.45 18.22 29.05
C LEU A 138 16.34 19.04 29.98
N ALA A 139 17.55 18.57 30.26
CA ALA A 139 18.52 19.29 31.10
C ALA A 139 18.88 20.69 30.52
N LYS A 140 19.06 20.77 29.20
CA LYS A 140 19.42 22.04 28.54
C LYS A 140 18.29 23.06 28.54
N PHE A 141 17.05 22.62 28.25
CA PHE A 141 15.95 23.55 28.00
C PHE A 141 15.03 23.74 29.21
N TYR A 142 15.13 22.84 30.21
CA TYR A 142 14.29 22.84 31.42
C TYR A 142 15.15 22.56 32.69
N PRO A 143 16.21 23.33 32.93
CA PRO A 143 17.21 23.01 33.98
C PRO A 143 16.65 23.07 35.41
N GLY A 144 15.46 23.64 35.62
CA GLY A 144 14.83 23.72 36.94
C GLY A 144 13.77 22.65 37.19
N GLU A 145 13.55 21.74 36.25
CA GLU A 145 12.54 20.70 36.37
C GLU A 145 13.21 19.34 36.66
N ASN A 146 12.58 18.56 37.54
CA ASN A 146 12.93 17.15 37.73
C ASN A 146 12.00 16.28 36.92
N PHE A 147 12.58 15.36 36.17
CA PHE A 147 11.84 14.43 35.32
C PHE A 147 12.06 13.00 35.79
N ASP A 148 10.97 12.25 35.93
CA ASP A 148 11.06 10.80 36.02
C ASP A 148 11.29 10.22 34.62
N LEU A 149 12.54 9.80 34.38
CA LEU A 149 13.02 9.26 33.10
C LEU A 149 13.19 7.73 33.17
N SER A 150 12.68 7.09 34.21
CA SER A 150 12.62 5.65 34.33
C SER A 150 11.84 5.04 33.16
N PRO A 151 12.11 3.77 32.79
CA PRO A 151 11.20 3.01 31.94
C PRO A 151 9.79 3.09 32.52
N ALA A 152 8.75 3.15 31.68
CA ALA A 152 7.40 3.00 32.18
C ALA A 152 7.29 1.62 32.85
N ASP A 153 6.74 1.56 34.03
CA ASP A 153 6.45 0.29 34.68
C ASP A 153 5.60 -0.55 33.71
N ASP A 154 5.92 -1.83 33.59
CA ASP A 154 5.16 -2.77 32.80
C ASP A 154 3.68 -2.67 33.21
N VAL A 155 2.86 -2.17 32.33
CA VAL A 155 1.40 -2.26 32.49
C VAL A 155 1.06 -3.72 32.26
N ALA A 156 0.92 -4.43 33.36
CA ALA A 156 0.51 -5.84 33.41
C ALA A 156 -0.90 -6.05 32.79
#